data_09781ec1fa2664fc916e86031499b83c
#
_entry.id   09781ec1fa2664fc916e86031499b83c
#
_cell.length_a   1.000
_cell.length_b   1.000
_cell.length_c   1.000
_cell.angle_alpha   90.00
_cell.angle_beta   90.00
_cell.angle_gamma   90.00
#
_symmetry.space_group_name_H-M   'P 1'
#
loop_
_entity.id
_entity.type
_entity.pdbx_description
1 polymer ?
#
loop_
_entity_poly.entity_id
_entity_poly.type
_entity_poly.pdbx_seq_one_letter_code
_entity_poly.pdbx_strand_id
1 'polypeptide(L)'
;MTTAVSAFRAAGATDVGRQRDVNEDRFHIDREHGVFMVIDGVGGQAAGGRAADTALEMIRARLARETGSLPDRIREAITCANNEVNRQASSRPEWRGMACVLTVAVVDGERAVVGHVGDTRLYKLRAGAMQKITPDHSPVGEREDSGELSEAEAMRHPRRNEVFRDVGSELHEVGDPDLIDVRETTWEPDAALLLCSDGLTDLVPAGTISRLVSRSAGQPDQVARALVQAANDAGGRDNVTVVYVEGARFAAAQPQAGARTPRWLLYAALSLLLVTGLGAAWRAAGYPALDTVASVVSRSARTVIVNPGDSIAAAVAAAAPGATILVEPGEYRERLTLKDDIRVVSRVARAAILRLPGSATDEDAAVMAADVKNAELIGFRIVGDAATPLGTGVLARAGSVRLIDIEVIGAARTAIDLGAGGDIALLASDIHDNPGAGLALRAGSGARIAHNTFSRNGSSEQAAAAIVIEPGARPALLANTFHGLDPQAFTNLDDGARTQLKADNLFPDVRPEAAPAARGRGRGRQ
;
A
#
# COMPACT_ATOMS: atom_id res chain seq x y z
N MET A 1 -39.16 -8.91 29.33
CA MET A 1 -38.80 -9.97 28.37
C MET A 1 -37.32 -9.83 28.17
N THR A 2 -36.53 -10.71 28.72
CA THR A 2 -35.07 -10.74 28.58
C THR A 2 -34.77 -11.13 27.14
N THR A 3 -34.40 -10.17 26.30
CA THR A 3 -33.94 -10.43 24.93
C THR A 3 -32.71 -11.31 25.04
N ALA A 4 -32.76 -12.50 24.43
CA ALA A 4 -31.57 -13.36 24.35
C ALA A 4 -30.44 -12.57 23.71
N VAL A 5 -29.44 -12.21 24.50
CA VAL A 5 -28.19 -11.62 24.02
C VAL A 5 -27.68 -12.57 22.95
N SER A 6 -27.65 -12.12 21.70
CA SER A 6 -27.11 -12.94 20.61
C SER A 6 -25.67 -13.24 20.95
N ALA A 7 -25.36 -14.55 21.14
CA ALA A 7 -24.03 -14.95 21.55
C ALA A 7 -23.03 -14.61 20.45
N PHE A 8 -22.24 -13.57 20.66
CA PHE A 8 -21.11 -13.22 19.80
C PHE A 8 -19.81 -13.22 20.61
N ARG A 9 -18.70 -13.36 19.91
CA ARG A 9 -17.36 -13.22 20.46
C ARG A 9 -16.70 -12.02 19.83
N ALA A 10 -15.96 -11.23 20.60
CA ALA A 10 -15.32 -10.03 20.09
C ALA A 10 -13.92 -9.86 20.69
N ALA A 11 -13.01 -9.29 19.93
CA ALA A 11 -11.70 -8.86 20.39
C ALA A 11 -11.24 -7.62 19.61
N GLY A 12 -10.37 -6.83 20.23
CA GLY A 12 -9.71 -5.69 19.60
C GLY A 12 -8.21 -5.76 19.78
N ALA A 13 -7.51 -5.12 18.87
CA ALA A 13 -6.08 -4.90 18.94
C ALA A 13 -5.76 -3.52 18.37
N THR A 14 -4.76 -2.85 18.94
CA THR A 14 -4.24 -1.57 18.46
C THR A 14 -2.72 -1.57 18.58
N ASP A 15 -2.04 -0.87 17.69
CA ASP A 15 -0.58 -0.69 17.69
C ASP A 15 -0.25 0.70 17.15
N VAL A 16 0.85 1.27 17.64
CA VAL A 16 1.32 2.60 17.22
C VAL A 16 1.79 2.62 15.76
N GLY A 17 2.02 1.46 15.17
CA GLY A 17 2.66 1.34 13.86
C GLY A 17 4.19 1.38 13.96
N ARG A 18 4.86 1.64 12.82
CA ARG A 18 6.32 1.68 12.73
C ARG A 18 6.89 3.08 12.49
N GLN A 19 6.01 4.04 12.19
CA GLN A 19 6.42 5.39 11.78
C GLN A 19 5.85 6.50 12.66
N ARG A 20 4.94 6.18 13.56
CA ARG A 20 4.35 7.12 14.53
C ARG A 20 4.98 6.91 15.91
N ASP A 21 5.11 7.99 16.67
CA ASP A 21 5.62 7.95 18.06
C ASP A 21 4.51 7.74 19.10
N VAL A 22 3.28 8.13 18.75
CA VAL A 22 2.12 8.08 19.63
C VAL A 22 0.97 7.38 18.94
N ASN A 23 0.21 6.60 19.71
CA ASN A 23 -1.02 6.00 19.24
C ASN A 23 -2.21 6.90 19.61
N GLU A 24 -2.82 7.52 18.60
CA GLU A 24 -3.98 8.41 18.73
C GLU A 24 -5.30 7.68 18.46
N ASP A 25 -5.25 6.42 17.99
CA ASP A 25 -6.42 5.56 17.84
C ASP A 25 -6.99 5.13 19.19
N ARG A 26 -8.31 4.96 19.25
CA ARG A 26 -9.01 4.32 20.36
C ARG A 26 -10.00 3.28 19.85
N PHE A 27 -10.26 2.27 20.68
CA PHE A 27 -11.35 1.34 20.42
C PHE A 27 -12.13 1.02 21.70
N HIS A 28 -13.34 0.51 21.53
CA HIS A 28 -14.18 0.04 22.63
C HIS A 28 -14.95 -1.21 22.26
N ILE A 29 -15.07 -2.10 23.24
CA ILE A 29 -15.84 -3.33 23.15
C ILE A 29 -16.69 -3.48 24.41
N ASP A 30 -17.98 -3.31 24.28
CA ASP A 30 -18.96 -3.61 25.30
C ASP A 30 -19.83 -4.79 24.83
N ARG A 31 -19.51 -5.98 25.34
CA ARG A 31 -20.21 -7.20 24.96
C ARG A 31 -21.61 -7.30 25.60
N GLU A 32 -21.84 -6.63 26.70
CA GLU A 32 -23.11 -6.67 27.41
C GLU A 32 -24.18 -5.88 26.64
N HIS A 33 -23.83 -4.72 26.13
CA HIS A 33 -24.71 -3.85 25.38
C HIS A 33 -24.54 -3.96 23.85
N GLY A 34 -23.64 -4.83 23.38
CA GLY A 34 -23.37 -5.03 21.96
C GLY A 34 -22.72 -3.85 21.25
N VAL A 35 -21.98 -2.98 21.96
CA VAL A 35 -21.38 -1.75 21.42
C VAL A 35 -19.91 -1.97 21.06
N PHE A 36 -19.56 -1.61 19.83
CA PHE A 36 -18.22 -1.73 19.27
C PHE A 36 -17.83 -0.43 18.58
N MET A 37 -16.61 0.07 18.82
CA MET A 37 -16.12 1.33 18.24
C MET A 37 -14.67 1.24 17.82
N VAL A 38 -14.33 1.95 16.75
CA VAL A 38 -12.98 2.37 16.39
C VAL A 38 -13.02 3.88 16.16
N ILE A 39 -12.07 4.59 16.73
CA ILE A 39 -11.93 6.04 16.64
C ILE A 39 -10.47 6.32 16.31
N ASP A 40 -10.23 7.08 15.26
CA ASP A 40 -8.92 7.50 14.80
C ASP A 40 -8.75 9.00 15.02
N GLY A 41 -7.74 9.35 15.78
CA GLY A 41 -7.47 10.73 16.21
C GLY A 41 -6.73 11.52 15.14
N VAL A 42 -7.32 12.59 14.64
CA VAL A 42 -6.74 13.50 13.66
C VAL A 42 -6.28 14.79 14.31
N GLY A 43 -5.01 15.16 14.14
CA GLY A 43 -4.47 16.41 14.67
C GLY A 43 -3.00 16.29 15.04
N GLY A 44 -2.22 17.39 14.87
CA GLY A 44 -0.80 17.38 15.23
C GLY A 44 -0.56 17.39 16.76
N GLN A 45 0.58 16.83 17.20
CA GLN A 45 1.10 16.93 18.58
C GLN A 45 0.18 16.40 19.69
N ALA A 46 -0.30 15.16 19.59
CA ALA A 46 -1.14 14.48 20.59
C ALA A 46 -2.55 15.09 20.79
N ALA A 47 -2.98 16.00 19.92
CA ALA A 47 -4.31 16.56 20.00
C ALA A 47 -5.38 15.58 19.45
N GLY A 48 -5.03 14.73 18.47
CA GLY A 48 -5.88 13.68 17.92
C GLY A 48 -6.26 12.64 18.98
N GLY A 49 -5.28 12.16 19.76
CA GLY A 49 -5.55 11.21 20.84
C GLY A 49 -6.53 11.74 21.89
N ARG A 50 -6.48 13.07 22.19
CA ARG A 50 -7.44 13.71 23.08
C ARG A 50 -8.84 13.81 22.46
N ALA A 51 -8.93 14.11 21.16
CA ALA A 51 -10.21 14.10 20.45
C ALA A 51 -10.85 12.70 20.51
N ALA A 52 -10.05 11.66 20.23
CA ALA A 52 -10.49 10.27 20.31
C ALA A 52 -10.94 9.85 21.72
N ASP A 53 -10.20 10.24 22.77
CA ASP A 53 -10.60 9.98 24.16
C ASP A 53 -11.92 10.67 24.51
N THR A 54 -12.07 11.96 24.14
CA THR A 54 -13.29 12.72 24.40
C THR A 54 -14.49 12.11 23.67
N ALA A 55 -14.33 11.77 22.39
CA ALA A 55 -15.38 11.14 21.61
C ALA A 55 -15.80 9.78 22.20
N LEU A 56 -14.83 8.97 22.59
CA LEU A 56 -15.06 7.68 23.25
C LEU A 56 -15.92 7.82 24.50
N GLU A 57 -15.55 8.72 25.41
CA GLU A 57 -16.26 8.94 26.68
C GLU A 57 -17.70 9.42 26.44
N MET A 58 -17.89 10.41 25.57
CA MET A 58 -19.20 10.98 25.27
C MET A 58 -20.14 9.96 24.62
N ILE A 59 -19.65 9.19 23.65
CA ILE A 59 -20.46 8.19 22.94
C ILE A 59 -20.85 7.06 23.91
N ARG A 60 -19.92 6.55 24.70
CA ARG A 60 -20.22 5.54 25.73
C ARG A 60 -21.29 6.02 26.71
N ALA A 61 -21.12 7.23 27.26
CA ALA A 61 -22.07 7.80 28.22
C ALA A 61 -23.47 7.95 27.64
N ARG A 62 -23.59 8.31 26.35
CA ARG A 62 -24.91 8.41 25.70
C ARG A 62 -25.52 7.05 25.37
N LEU A 63 -24.74 6.11 24.85
CA LEU A 63 -25.23 4.79 24.47
C LEU A 63 -25.62 3.92 25.67
N ALA A 64 -25.05 4.17 26.84
CA ALA A 64 -25.47 3.54 28.10
C ALA A 64 -26.91 3.90 28.52
N ARG A 65 -27.50 4.95 27.96
CA ARG A 65 -28.88 5.34 28.21
C ARG A 65 -29.79 4.77 27.13
N GLU A 66 -30.74 3.92 27.49
CA GLU A 66 -31.65 3.25 26.55
C GLU A 66 -32.85 4.08 26.08
N THR A 67 -32.82 5.40 26.26
CA THR A 67 -33.91 6.30 25.86
C THR A 67 -33.82 6.67 24.38
N GLY A 68 -34.91 6.51 23.64
CA GLY A 68 -34.99 6.80 22.20
C GLY A 68 -34.66 5.56 21.33
N SER A 69 -34.89 5.72 20.01
CA SER A 69 -34.51 4.67 19.05
C SER A 69 -32.99 4.54 18.95
N LEU A 70 -32.51 3.36 18.60
CA LEU A 70 -31.06 3.13 18.49
C LEU A 70 -30.38 4.04 17.44
N PRO A 71 -30.96 4.27 16.23
CA PRO A 71 -30.41 5.25 15.31
C PRO A 71 -30.33 6.67 15.88
N ASP A 72 -31.34 7.11 16.63
CA ASP A 72 -31.33 8.45 17.23
C ASP A 72 -30.31 8.56 18.35
N ARG A 73 -30.16 7.52 19.17
CA ARG A 73 -29.12 7.45 20.21
C ARG A 73 -27.72 7.57 19.64
N ILE A 74 -27.48 6.93 18.48
CA ILE A 74 -26.19 7.01 17.79
C ILE A 74 -25.96 8.41 17.24
N ARG A 75 -26.95 9.03 16.57
CA ARG A 75 -26.85 10.41 16.10
C ARG A 75 -26.56 11.38 17.25
N GLU A 76 -27.35 11.32 18.31
CA GLU A 76 -27.14 12.17 19.49
C GLU A 76 -25.75 11.95 20.09
N ALA A 77 -25.30 10.70 20.23
CA ALA A 77 -24.02 10.37 20.81
C ALA A 77 -22.86 10.98 20.03
N ILE A 78 -22.85 10.83 18.70
CA ILE A 78 -21.79 11.35 17.84
C ILE A 78 -21.86 12.87 17.77
N THR A 79 -23.06 13.49 17.66
CA THR A 79 -23.20 14.96 17.67
C THR A 79 -22.75 15.57 18.98
N CYS A 80 -23.09 14.97 20.12
CA CYS A 80 -22.61 15.44 21.43
C CYS A 80 -21.08 15.34 21.54
N ALA A 81 -20.50 14.24 21.04
CA ALA A 81 -19.05 14.07 21.00
C ALA A 81 -18.40 15.12 20.10
N ASN A 82 -18.94 15.35 18.90
CA ASN A 82 -18.48 16.39 17.97
C ASN A 82 -18.42 17.76 18.62
N ASN A 83 -19.53 18.18 19.23
CA ASN A 83 -19.65 19.50 19.80
C ASN A 83 -18.74 19.68 21.04
N GLU A 84 -18.52 18.62 21.82
CA GLU A 84 -17.58 18.65 22.95
C GLU A 84 -16.13 18.72 22.49
N VAL A 85 -15.73 17.95 21.46
CA VAL A 85 -14.40 18.03 20.85
C VAL A 85 -14.16 19.43 20.30
N ASN A 86 -15.10 20.00 19.54
CA ASN A 86 -15.01 21.36 19.01
C ASN A 86 -14.87 22.42 20.13
N ARG A 87 -15.68 22.31 21.21
CA ARG A 87 -15.61 23.20 22.36
C ARG A 87 -14.23 23.14 23.03
N GLN A 88 -13.66 21.94 23.18
CA GLN A 88 -12.31 21.78 23.74
C GLN A 88 -11.24 22.33 22.80
N ALA A 89 -11.32 22.05 21.50
CA ALA A 89 -10.43 22.59 20.48
C ALA A 89 -10.39 24.13 20.49
N SER A 90 -11.54 24.76 20.67
CA SER A 90 -11.68 26.20 20.74
C SER A 90 -11.22 26.82 22.06
N SER A 91 -11.10 26.03 23.14
CA SER A 91 -10.77 26.51 24.48
C SER A 91 -9.28 26.75 24.70
N ARG A 92 -8.41 26.13 23.89
CA ARG A 92 -6.94 26.22 24.05
C ARG A 92 -6.23 26.25 22.69
N PRO A 93 -5.25 27.16 22.51
CA PRO A 93 -4.50 27.25 21.25
C PRO A 93 -3.77 25.95 20.88
N GLU A 94 -3.26 25.22 21.88
CA GLU A 94 -2.54 23.95 21.68
C GLU A 94 -3.43 22.79 21.20
N TRP A 95 -4.75 22.93 21.31
CA TRP A 95 -5.72 21.94 20.84
C TRP A 95 -6.45 22.34 19.55
N ARG A 96 -6.01 23.45 18.96
CA ARG A 96 -6.62 23.94 17.72
C ARG A 96 -6.49 22.91 16.61
N GLY A 97 -7.63 22.55 15.98
CA GLY A 97 -7.70 21.58 14.91
C GLY A 97 -7.64 20.12 15.37
N MET A 98 -7.83 19.85 16.68
CA MET A 98 -8.05 18.49 17.13
C MET A 98 -9.40 18.00 16.61
N ALA A 99 -9.40 16.82 16.02
CA ALA A 99 -10.57 16.14 15.49
C ALA A 99 -10.37 14.62 15.56
N CYS A 100 -11.40 13.87 15.23
CA CYS A 100 -11.26 12.43 15.01
C CYS A 100 -12.24 11.96 13.95
N VAL A 101 -11.99 10.78 13.40
CA VAL A 101 -12.94 10.02 12.58
C VAL A 101 -13.34 8.76 13.33
N LEU A 102 -14.53 8.23 13.09
CA LEU A 102 -15.01 7.10 13.88
C LEU A 102 -16.05 6.23 13.16
N THR A 103 -16.08 4.98 13.58
CA THR A 103 -17.17 4.06 13.30
C THR A 103 -17.64 3.41 14.60
N VAL A 104 -18.93 3.51 14.89
CA VAL A 104 -19.58 2.80 15.98
C VAL A 104 -20.63 1.83 15.44
N ALA A 105 -20.64 0.61 15.93
CA ALA A 105 -21.65 -0.39 15.61
C ALA A 105 -22.32 -0.88 16.89
N VAL A 106 -23.64 -0.97 16.88
CA VAL A 106 -24.42 -1.53 17.97
C VAL A 106 -25.22 -2.71 17.46
N VAL A 107 -24.95 -3.90 18.01
CA VAL A 107 -25.66 -5.13 17.68
C VAL A 107 -26.86 -5.27 18.63
N ASP A 108 -28.07 -5.26 18.06
CA ASP A 108 -29.33 -5.38 18.78
C ASP A 108 -30.21 -6.45 18.11
N GLY A 109 -30.29 -7.62 18.73
CA GLY A 109 -31.02 -8.76 18.18
C GLY A 109 -30.46 -9.26 16.85
N GLU A 110 -31.23 -9.19 15.79
CA GLU A 110 -30.88 -9.64 14.44
C GLU A 110 -30.43 -8.48 13.52
N ARG A 111 -30.07 -7.33 14.09
CA ARG A 111 -29.58 -6.18 13.34
C ARG A 111 -28.35 -5.56 13.99
N ALA A 112 -27.57 -4.87 13.18
CA ALA A 112 -26.53 -3.97 13.63
C ALA A 112 -26.81 -2.58 13.07
N VAL A 113 -26.81 -1.57 13.95
CA VAL A 113 -26.92 -0.16 13.58
C VAL A 113 -25.54 0.46 13.66
N VAL A 114 -25.15 1.16 12.60
CA VAL A 114 -23.80 1.70 12.41
C VAL A 114 -23.90 3.21 12.28
N GLY A 115 -23.15 3.95 13.11
CA GLY A 115 -22.90 5.36 12.95
C GLY A 115 -21.45 5.57 12.48
N HIS A 116 -21.26 6.45 11.51
CA HIS A 116 -19.98 6.61 10.84
C HIS A 116 -19.70 8.06 10.45
N VAL A 117 -18.46 8.50 10.67
CA VAL A 117 -17.91 9.79 10.24
C VAL A 117 -16.43 9.58 9.87
N GLY A 118 -16.05 9.92 8.64
CA GLY A 118 -14.66 9.88 8.17
C GLY A 118 -14.35 8.68 7.28
N ASP A 119 -13.20 8.05 7.47
CA ASP A 119 -12.65 6.98 6.64
C ASP A 119 -12.25 5.71 7.42
N THR A 120 -12.58 5.64 8.71
CA THR A 120 -12.60 4.36 9.42
C THR A 120 -13.64 3.44 8.78
N ARG A 121 -13.38 2.15 8.69
CA ARG A 121 -14.24 1.24 7.91
C ARG A 121 -14.91 0.18 8.76
N LEU A 122 -16.13 -0.17 8.42
CA LEU A 122 -16.82 -1.37 8.88
C LEU A 122 -17.09 -2.30 7.70
N TYR A 123 -16.64 -3.53 7.86
CA TYR A 123 -16.93 -4.63 6.94
C TYR A 123 -17.84 -5.68 7.59
N LYS A 124 -18.74 -6.25 6.80
CA LYS A 124 -19.49 -7.45 7.15
C LYS A 124 -18.95 -8.63 6.36
N LEU A 125 -18.63 -9.71 7.08
CA LEU A 125 -18.17 -10.96 6.47
C LEU A 125 -19.22 -12.04 6.68
N ARG A 126 -19.66 -12.70 5.60
CA ARG A 126 -20.59 -13.82 5.65
C ARG A 126 -20.46 -14.66 4.38
N ALA A 127 -20.59 -15.99 4.53
CA ALA A 127 -20.58 -16.94 3.41
C ALA A 127 -19.37 -16.78 2.45
N GLY A 128 -18.20 -16.41 2.98
CA GLY A 128 -16.98 -16.19 2.22
C GLY A 128 -16.89 -14.84 1.48
N ALA A 129 -17.93 -14.01 1.56
CA ALA A 129 -17.91 -12.64 1.06
C ALA A 129 -17.54 -11.64 2.16
N MET A 130 -16.85 -10.58 1.81
CA MET A 130 -16.58 -9.39 2.64
C MET A 130 -17.17 -8.17 1.95
N GLN A 131 -18.06 -7.48 2.63
CA GLN A 131 -18.77 -6.32 2.13
C GLN A 131 -18.42 -5.10 2.99
N LYS A 132 -17.98 -4.01 2.38
CA LYS A 132 -17.83 -2.70 3.02
C LYS A 132 -19.22 -2.12 3.29
N ILE A 133 -19.50 -1.73 4.52
CA ILE A 133 -20.80 -1.18 4.96
C ILE A 133 -20.74 0.34 5.04
N THR A 134 -19.63 0.89 5.55
CA THR A 134 -19.43 2.34 5.65
C THR A 134 -18.81 2.88 4.36
N PRO A 135 -19.32 3.95 3.74
CA PRO A 135 -18.60 4.69 2.71
C PRO A 135 -17.52 5.53 3.38
N ASP A 136 -16.40 5.77 2.72
CA ASP A 136 -15.42 6.72 3.24
C ASP A 136 -15.86 8.15 2.93
N HIS A 137 -15.81 9.03 3.91
CA HIS A 137 -16.00 10.47 3.72
C HIS A 137 -14.68 11.13 3.28
N SER A 138 -14.17 10.67 2.15
CA SER A 138 -12.91 11.14 1.56
C SER A 138 -13.00 11.19 0.03
N PRO A 139 -12.29 12.14 -0.63
CA PRO A 139 -12.33 12.25 -2.09
C PRO A 139 -11.83 10.99 -2.81
N VAL A 140 -10.92 10.24 -2.18
CA VAL A 140 -10.37 9.01 -2.73
C VAL A 140 -11.31 7.85 -2.50
N GLY A 141 -11.91 7.78 -1.30
CA GLY A 141 -12.87 6.74 -0.94
C GLY A 141 -14.15 6.80 -1.77
N GLU A 142 -14.70 7.98 -2.06
CA GLU A 142 -15.84 8.13 -2.97
C GLU A 142 -15.55 7.58 -4.37
N ARG A 143 -14.34 7.79 -4.88
CA ARG A 143 -13.93 7.28 -6.19
C ARG A 143 -13.66 5.76 -6.16
N GLU A 144 -13.19 5.21 -5.04
CA GLU A 144 -13.08 3.77 -4.82
C GLU A 144 -14.49 3.15 -4.74
N ASP A 145 -15.39 3.73 -3.97
CA ASP A 145 -16.76 3.23 -3.78
C ASP A 145 -17.61 3.31 -5.06
N SER A 146 -17.36 4.30 -5.93
CA SER A 146 -17.99 4.42 -7.26
C SER A 146 -17.35 3.51 -8.32
N GLY A 147 -16.21 2.90 -8.03
CA GLY A 147 -15.45 2.06 -8.96
C GLY A 147 -14.61 2.83 -9.98
N GLU A 148 -14.44 4.14 -9.82
CA GLU A 148 -13.51 4.95 -10.63
C GLU A 148 -12.05 4.61 -10.33
N LEU A 149 -11.76 4.25 -9.08
CA LEU A 149 -10.46 3.75 -8.66
C LEU A 149 -10.59 2.31 -8.17
N SER A 150 -9.64 1.49 -8.54
CA SER A 150 -9.47 0.19 -7.89
C SER A 150 -8.93 0.38 -6.46
N GLU A 151 -9.15 -0.58 -5.56
CA GLU A 151 -8.56 -0.61 -4.21
C GLU A 151 -7.04 -0.35 -4.25
N ALA A 152 -6.33 -0.98 -5.18
CA ALA A 152 -4.89 -0.83 -5.31
C ALA A 152 -4.44 0.57 -5.77
N GLU A 153 -5.28 1.30 -6.49
CA GLU A 153 -5.05 2.70 -6.88
C GLU A 153 -5.37 3.63 -5.72
N ALA A 154 -6.48 3.40 -5.02
CA ALA A 154 -6.87 4.16 -3.83
C ALA A 154 -5.81 4.08 -2.73
N MET A 155 -5.31 2.89 -2.39
CA MET A 155 -4.23 2.66 -1.42
C MET A 155 -2.92 3.42 -1.72
N ARG A 156 -2.66 3.78 -2.98
CA ARG A 156 -1.46 4.51 -3.40
C ARG A 156 -1.72 5.97 -3.73
N HIS A 157 -2.97 6.41 -3.60
CA HIS A 157 -3.33 7.76 -3.99
C HIS A 157 -2.70 8.80 -3.04
N PRO A 158 -2.09 9.90 -3.54
CA PRO A 158 -1.40 10.87 -2.69
C PRO A 158 -2.32 11.61 -1.71
N ARG A 159 -3.62 11.67 -2.01
CA ARG A 159 -4.64 12.34 -1.18
C ARG A 159 -5.51 11.35 -0.40
N ARG A 160 -5.05 10.10 -0.18
CA ARG A 160 -5.88 9.07 0.47
C ARG A 160 -6.23 9.39 1.93
N ASN A 161 -5.40 10.18 2.63
CA ASN A 161 -5.62 10.58 4.03
C ASN A 161 -6.44 11.88 4.14
N GLU A 162 -6.98 12.42 3.04
CA GLU A 162 -7.84 13.60 3.11
C GLU A 162 -9.28 13.17 3.37
N VAL A 163 -9.86 13.67 4.44
CA VAL A 163 -11.27 13.49 4.78
C VAL A 163 -12.00 14.83 4.67
N PHE A 164 -13.26 14.80 4.29
CA PHE A 164 -14.14 15.98 4.22
C PHE A 164 -15.21 15.99 5.31
N ARG A 165 -15.28 14.94 6.17
CA ARG A 165 -16.09 14.90 7.38
C ARG A 165 -15.27 14.34 8.52
N ASP A 166 -15.31 15.02 9.64
CA ASP A 166 -14.69 14.61 10.89
C ASP A 166 -15.57 15.01 12.09
N VAL A 167 -15.17 14.57 13.26
CA VAL A 167 -15.78 14.87 14.55
C VAL A 167 -14.89 15.88 15.26
N GLY A 168 -15.33 17.14 15.33
CA GLY A 168 -14.68 18.19 16.08
C GLY A 168 -14.35 19.46 15.33
N SER A 169 -14.25 19.47 14.00
CA SER A 169 -13.91 20.67 13.24
C SER A 169 -15.00 21.75 13.26
N GLU A 170 -16.26 21.35 13.19
CA GLU A 170 -17.39 22.28 13.15
C GLU A 170 -18.48 21.87 14.16
N LEU A 171 -19.36 22.83 14.54
CA LEU A 171 -20.52 22.54 15.38
C LEU A 171 -21.69 22.04 14.52
N HIS A 172 -22.38 21.01 14.98
CA HIS A 172 -23.52 20.43 14.29
C HIS A 172 -24.76 20.31 15.22
N GLU A 173 -25.93 20.36 14.61
CA GLU A 173 -27.19 20.03 15.29
C GLU A 173 -27.44 18.51 15.26
N VAL A 174 -28.22 18.02 16.21
CA VAL A 174 -28.64 16.60 16.22
C VAL A 174 -29.48 16.29 15.00
N GLY A 175 -29.05 15.32 14.22
CA GLY A 175 -29.73 14.90 13.00
C GLY A 175 -29.25 15.61 11.74
N ASP A 176 -28.18 16.40 11.82
CA ASP A 176 -27.53 16.96 10.64
C ASP A 176 -27.08 15.82 9.70
N PRO A 177 -27.64 15.75 8.47
CA PRO A 177 -27.31 14.68 7.51
C PRO A 177 -25.90 14.79 6.95
N ASP A 178 -25.29 15.99 7.03
CA ASP A 178 -23.96 16.25 6.50
C ASP A 178 -22.85 15.83 7.44
N LEU A 179 -23.16 15.48 8.70
CA LEU A 179 -22.18 15.00 9.67
C LEU A 179 -22.09 13.47 9.69
N ILE A 180 -23.21 12.77 9.92
CA ILE A 180 -23.23 11.36 10.32
C ILE A 180 -23.98 10.49 9.32
N ASP A 181 -23.31 9.48 8.78
CA ASP A 181 -23.98 8.37 8.12
C ASP A 181 -24.47 7.36 9.17
N VAL A 182 -25.79 7.12 9.18
CA VAL A 182 -26.38 6.04 9.99
C VAL A 182 -26.96 4.97 9.08
N ARG A 183 -26.46 3.75 9.23
CA ARG A 183 -26.84 2.59 8.41
C ARG A 183 -27.31 1.43 9.27
N GLU A 184 -28.20 0.62 8.73
CA GLU A 184 -28.61 -0.64 9.34
C GLU A 184 -28.22 -1.81 8.44
N THR A 185 -27.76 -2.86 9.04
CA THR A 185 -27.51 -4.14 8.38
C THR A 185 -28.04 -5.27 9.23
N THR A 186 -28.35 -6.41 8.61
CA THR A 186 -28.74 -7.60 9.35
C THR A 186 -27.54 -8.16 10.12
N TRP A 187 -27.81 -8.72 11.31
CA TRP A 187 -26.83 -9.47 12.09
C TRP A 187 -27.25 -10.93 12.17
N GLU A 188 -26.51 -11.79 11.52
CA GLU A 188 -26.77 -13.22 11.52
C GLU A 188 -25.73 -13.97 12.37
N PRO A 189 -26.10 -15.09 12.99
CA PRO A 189 -25.17 -15.88 13.81
C PRO A 189 -23.97 -16.43 13.04
N ASP A 190 -24.03 -16.49 11.72
CA ASP A 190 -22.97 -16.92 10.81
C ASP A 190 -22.25 -15.72 10.13
N ALA A 191 -22.48 -14.51 10.61
CA ALA A 191 -21.80 -13.30 10.16
C ALA A 191 -20.68 -12.88 11.13
N ALA A 192 -19.77 -12.02 10.62
CA ALA A 192 -18.83 -11.28 11.44
C ALA A 192 -18.78 -9.81 11.01
N LEU A 193 -18.44 -8.92 11.94
CA LEU A 193 -18.14 -7.51 11.68
C LEU A 193 -16.66 -7.25 11.96
N LEU A 194 -16.07 -6.42 11.13
CA LEU A 194 -14.70 -5.93 11.29
C LEU A 194 -14.72 -4.41 11.20
N LEU A 195 -14.39 -3.73 12.28
CA LEU A 195 -14.15 -2.30 12.33
C LEU A 195 -12.65 -2.06 12.34
N CYS A 196 -12.17 -1.07 11.62
CA CYS A 196 -10.75 -0.72 11.61
C CYS A 196 -10.50 0.74 11.26
N SER A 197 -9.35 1.27 11.70
CA SER A 197 -8.77 2.52 11.20
C SER A 197 -8.14 2.34 9.82
N ASP A 198 -7.80 3.45 9.15
CA ASP A 198 -7.16 3.47 7.83
C ASP A 198 -5.77 2.83 7.83
N GLY A 199 -5.06 2.83 8.98
CA GLY A 199 -3.77 2.15 9.12
C GLY A 199 -3.80 0.66 8.78
N LEU A 200 -4.97 -0.01 8.82
CA LEU A 200 -5.13 -1.34 8.27
C LEU A 200 -5.36 -1.30 6.75
N THR A 201 -6.35 -0.55 6.29
CA THR A 201 -6.87 -0.61 4.91
C THR A 201 -5.99 0.10 3.90
N ASP A 202 -5.14 1.01 4.34
CA ASP A 202 -4.12 1.66 3.53
C ASP A 202 -2.96 0.72 3.14
N LEU A 203 -2.76 -0.35 3.90
CA LEU A 203 -1.62 -1.24 3.73
C LEU A 203 -2.01 -2.69 3.41
N VAL A 204 -3.18 -3.14 3.83
CA VAL A 204 -3.61 -4.54 3.70
C VAL A 204 -4.84 -4.64 2.80
N PRO A 205 -4.74 -5.22 1.59
CA PRO A 205 -5.87 -5.37 0.68
C PRO A 205 -7.00 -6.23 1.27
N ALA A 206 -8.25 -5.90 0.93
CA ALA A 206 -9.47 -6.58 1.37
C ALA A 206 -9.42 -8.11 1.21
N GLY A 207 -8.88 -8.59 0.09
CA GLY A 207 -8.69 -10.02 -0.13
C GLY A 207 -7.70 -10.68 0.85
N THR A 208 -6.74 -9.93 1.40
CA THR A 208 -5.82 -10.42 2.44
C THR A 208 -6.50 -10.39 3.81
N ILE A 209 -7.22 -9.31 4.11
CA ILE A 209 -8.03 -9.20 5.33
C ILE A 209 -8.99 -10.39 5.43
N SER A 210 -9.78 -10.64 4.37
CA SER A 210 -10.75 -11.76 4.32
C SER A 210 -10.09 -13.13 4.56
N ARG A 211 -8.90 -13.37 3.99
CA ARG A 211 -8.15 -14.61 4.20
C ARG A 211 -7.66 -14.77 5.65
N LEU A 212 -7.16 -13.69 6.27
CA LEU A 212 -6.70 -13.72 7.67
C LEU A 212 -7.86 -13.99 8.62
N VAL A 213 -9.00 -13.32 8.41
CA VAL A 213 -10.22 -13.57 9.19
C VAL A 213 -10.66 -15.03 9.06
N SER A 214 -10.79 -15.54 7.83
CA SER A 214 -11.25 -16.91 7.59
C SER A 214 -10.32 -17.96 8.18
N ARG A 215 -9.00 -17.72 8.15
CA ARG A 215 -7.99 -18.63 8.68
C ARG A 215 -8.06 -18.80 10.21
N SER A 216 -8.42 -17.72 10.91
CA SER A 216 -8.46 -17.68 12.38
C SER A 216 -9.89 -17.56 12.92
N ALA A 217 -10.91 -17.85 12.12
CA ALA A 217 -12.31 -17.83 12.53
C ALA A 217 -12.53 -18.70 13.77
N GLY A 218 -13.28 -18.20 14.73
CA GLY A 218 -13.44 -18.85 16.03
C GLY A 218 -12.45 -18.37 17.10
N GLN A 219 -11.45 -17.58 16.74
CA GLN A 219 -10.42 -17.06 17.63
C GLN A 219 -10.25 -15.54 17.45
N PRO A 220 -11.20 -14.71 17.92
CA PRO A 220 -11.23 -13.27 17.66
C PRO A 220 -9.93 -12.55 18.02
N ASP A 221 -9.30 -12.92 19.13
CA ASP A 221 -8.01 -12.35 19.54
C ASP A 221 -6.89 -12.62 18.54
N GLN A 222 -6.89 -13.79 17.91
CA GLN A 222 -5.90 -14.11 16.88
C GLN A 222 -6.19 -13.34 15.59
N VAL A 223 -7.47 -13.18 15.22
CA VAL A 223 -7.86 -12.38 14.05
C VAL A 223 -7.39 -10.94 14.22
N ALA A 224 -7.74 -10.30 15.36
CA ALA A 224 -7.40 -8.91 15.61
C ALA A 224 -5.87 -8.70 15.58
N ARG A 225 -5.11 -9.55 16.29
CA ARG A 225 -3.63 -9.47 16.29
C ARG A 225 -3.02 -9.75 14.91
N ALA A 226 -3.54 -10.72 14.16
CA ALA A 226 -3.02 -11.05 12.84
C ALA A 226 -3.23 -9.91 11.82
N LEU A 227 -4.34 -9.17 11.92
CA LEU A 227 -4.63 -8.03 11.08
C LEU A 227 -3.70 -6.84 11.39
N VAL A 228 -3.53 -6.50 12.68
CA VAL A 228 -2.58 -5.47 13.13
C VAL A 228 -1.15 -5.83 12.72
N GLN A 229 -0.75 -7.10 12.91
CA GLN A 229 0.58 -7.54 12.50
C GLN A 229 0.77 -7.43 10.97
N ALA A 230 -0.25 -7.77 10.18
CA ALA A 230 -0.19 -7.66 8.72
C ALA A 230 0.00 -6.21 8.26
N ALA A 231 -0.64 -5.23 8.91
CA ALA A 231 -0.44 -3.81 8.64
C ALA A 231 0.99 -3.37 9.01
N ASN A 232 1.49 -3.80 10.17
CA ASN A 232 2.85 -3.52 10.61
C ASN A 232 3.90 -4.13 9.67
N ASP A 233 3.67 -5.36 9.20
CA ASP A 233 4.55 -6.05 8.25
C ASP A 233 4.53 -5.38 6.86
N ALA A 234 3.41 -4.74 6.51
CA ALA A 234 3.27 -3.97 5.28
C ALA A 234 3.85 -2.54 5.36
N GLY A 235 4.47 -2.18 6.50
CA GLY A 235 5.18 -0.93 6.69
C GLY A 235 4.74 -0.10 7.89
N GLY A 236 3.56 -0.37 8.50
CA GLY A 236 3.08 0.26 9.72
C GLY A 236 3.14 1.79 9.67
N ARG A 237 2.61 2.39 8.60
CA ARG A 237 2.76 3.83 8.32
C ARG A 237 2.01 4.71 9.30
N ASP A 238 0.92 4.18 9.85
CA ASP A 238 0.05 4.86 10.79
C ASP A 238 -0.27 3.99 12.01
N ASN A 239 -0.97 4.56 12.98
CA ASN A 239 -1.63 3.82 14.03
C ASN A 239 -2.57 2.81 13.38
N VAL A 240 -2.69 1.63 13.93
CA VAL A 240 -3.53 0.58 13.37
C VAL A 240 -4.40 -0.02 14.46
N THR A 241 -5.71 0.07 14.28
CA THR A 241 -6.70 -0.41 15.23
C THR A 241 -7.75 -1.27 14.56
N VAL A 242 -8.07 -2.37 15.20
CA VAL A 242 -9.03 -3.37 14.73
C VAL A 242 -9.95 -3.79 15.87
N VAL A 243 -11.25 -3.82 15.59
CA VAL A 243 -12.25 -4.51 16.42
C VAL A 243 -12.94 -5.55 15.56
N TYR A 244 -12.87 -6.79 15.99
CA TYR A 244 -13.47 -7.93 15.30
C TYR A 244 -14.55 -8.58 16.18
N VAL A 245 -15.74 -8.79 15.59
CA VAL A 245 -16.91 -9.39 16.26
C VAL A 245 -17.42 -10.53 15.40
N GLU A 246 -17.58 -11.71 15.95
CA GLU A 246 -18.14 -12.84 15.20
C GLU A 246 -19.34 -13.47 15.90
N GLY A 247 -20.34 -13.85 15.12
CA GLY A 247 -21.49 -14.61 15.58
C GLY A 247 -21.12 -16.04 15.95
N ALA A 248 -21.93 -16.66 16.79
CA ALA A 248 -21.66 -17.98 17.39
C ALA A 248 -21.41 -19.09 16.35
N ARG A 249 -21.92 -18.94 15.12
CA ARG A 249 -21.81 -19.95 14.04
C ARG A 249 -20.86 -19.52 12.92
N PHE A 250 -20.24 -18.34 13.00
CA PHE A 250 -19.37 -17.83 11.93
C PHE A 250 -18.24 -18.79 11.61
N ALA A 251 -17.51 -19.28 12.61
CA ALA A 251 -16.40 -20.21 12.42
C ALA A 251 -16.83 -21.55 11.79
N ALA A 252 -18.01 -22.05 12.16
CA ALA A 252 -18.54 -23.29 11.60
C ALA A 252 -19.06 -23.13 10.16
N ALA A 253 -19.46 -21.90 9.79
CA ALA A 253 -19.94 -21.57 8.44
C ALA A 253 -18.79 -21.26 7.46
N GLN A 254 -17.55 -21.07 7.96
CA GLN A 254 -16.41 -20.90 7.07
C GLN A 254 -16.20 -22.19 6.25
N PRO A 255 -15.90 -22.08 4.95
CA PRO A 255 -15.46 -23.23 4.19
C PRO A 255 -14.28 -23.83 4.94
N GLN A 256 -14.51 -24.98 5.60
CA GLN A 256 -13.40 -25.67 6.21
C GLN A 256 -12.35 -25.87 5.13
N ALA A 257 -11.11 -25.44 5.42
CA ALA A 257 -9.93 -25.88 4.70
C ALA A 257 -9.70 -27.40 5.00
N GLY A 258 -10.80 -28.14 5.06
CA GLY A 258 -10.87 -29.58 5.11
C GLY A 258 -10.53 -30.09 3.74
N ALA A 259 -9.47 -30.85 3.69
CA ALA A 259 -9.03 -31.76 2.64
C ALA A 259 -10.01 -31.89 1.46
N ARG A 260 -10.16 -30.84 0.66
CA ARG A 260 -10.49 -31.03 -0.73
C ARG A 260 -9.29 -31.78 -1.26
N THR A 261 -9.40 -33.11 -1.41
CA THR A 261 -8.54 -33.78 -2.38
C THR A 261 -8.55 -32.88 -3.59
N PRO A 262 -7.43 -32.21 -3.89
CA PRO A 262 -7.46 -31.16 -4.89
C PRO A 262 -7.93 -31.83 -6.17
N ARG A 263 -8.96 -31.29 -6.79
CA ARG A 263 -9.55 -31.84 -8.03
C ARG A 263 -8.51 -32.17 -9.08
N TRP A 264 -7.34 -31.52 -9.02
CA TRP A 264 -6.20 -31.85 -9.87
C TRP A 264 -5.65 -33.27 -9.60
N LEU A 265 -5.78 -33.85 -8.38
CA LEU A 265 -5.42 -35.25 -8.13
C LEU A 265 -6.40 -36.21 -8.81
N LEU A 266 -7.68 -35.86 -8.88
CA LEU A 266 -8.66 -36.62 -9.67
C LEU A 266 -8.39 -36.48 -11.17
N TYR A 267 -8.05 -35.27 -11.65
CA TYR A 267 -7.66 -35.05 -13.04
C TYR A 267 -6.28 -35.66 -13.36
N ALA A 268 -5.34 -35.63 -12.41
CA ALA A 268 -4.05 -36.30 -12.55
C ALA A 268 -4.20 -37.83 -12.56
N ALA A 269 -5.08 -38.41 -11.75
CA ALA A 269 -5.38 -39.84 -11.79
C ALA A 269 -6.10 -40.22 -13.07
N LEU A 270 -7.07 -39.42 -13.54
CA LEU A 270 -7.74 -39.63 -14.82
C LEU A 270 -6.79 -39.47 -16.01
N SER A 271 -5.92 -38.46 -16.02
CA SER A 271 -4.94 -38.25 -17.10
C SER A 271 -3.85 -39.33 -17.08
N LEU A 272 -3.44 -39.82 -15.88
CA LEU A 272 -2.51 -40.93 -15.78
C LEU A 272 -3.12 -42.23 -16.34
N LEU A 273 -4.40 -42.49 -16.06
CA LEU A 273 -5.13 -43.63 -16.66
C LEU A 273 -5.29 -43.50 -18.16
N LEU A 274 -5.52 -42.29 -18.68
CA LEU A 274 -5.66 -42.03 -20.12
C LEU A 274 -4.31 -42.14 -20.83
N VAL A 275 -3.22 -41.64 -20.22
CA VAL A 275 -1.86 -41.71 -20.78
C VAL A 275 -1.33 -43.15 -20.72
N THR A 276 -1.60 -43.92 -19.65
CA THR A 276 -1.21 -45.34 -19.59
C THR A 276 -2.02 -46.19 -20.53
N GLY A 277 -3.33 -45.91 -20.70
CA GLY A 277 -4.20 -46.60 -21.67
C GLY A 277 -3.80 -46.30 -23.12
N LEU A 278 -3.54 -45.03 -23.45
CA LEU A 278 -3.05 -44.62 -24.78
C LEU A 278 -1.63 -45.11 -25.05
N GLY A 279 -0.75 -45.10 -24.04
CA GLY A 279 0.62 -45.62 -24.14
C GLY A 279 0.64 -47.15 -24.39
N ALA A 280 -0.28 -47.90 -23.77
CA ALA A 280 -0.45 -49.32 -24.00
C ALA A 280 -1.02 -49.60 -25.42
N ALA A 281 -1.99 -48.82 -25.86
CA ALA A 281 -2.53 -48.89 -27.23
C ALA A 281 -1.48 -48.51 -28.31
N TRP A 282 -0.65 -47.48 -28.02
CA TRP A 282 0.45 -47.04 -28.90
C TRP A 282 1.54 -48.11 -29.02
N ARG A 283 1.89 -48.76 -27.90
CA ARG A 283 2.82 -49.91 -27.92
C ARG A 283 2.25 -51.14 -28.65
N ALA A 284 0.97 -51.41 -28.44
CA ALA A 284 0.29 -52.51 -29.14
C ALA A 284 0.19 -52.26 -30.65
N ALA A 285 0.23 -50.99 -31.10
CA ALA A 285 0.25 -50.58 -32.50
C ALA A 285 1.68 -50.53 -33.10
N GLY A 286 2.74 -50.88 -32.34
CA GLY A 286 4.11 -51.03 -32.86
C GLY A 286 4.92 -49.74 -32.98
N TYR A 287 4.51 -48.62 -32.32
CA TYR A 287 5.24 -47.35 -32.35
C TYR A 287 6.33 -47.27 -31.27
N PRO A 288 7.45 -46.57 -31.52
CA PRO A 288 8.53 -46.42 -30.55
C PRO A 288 8.13 -45.54 -29.33
N ALA A 289 8.80 -45.76 -28.19
CA ALA A 289 8.52 -45.07 -26.94
C ALA A 289 8.76 -43.55 -27.06
N LEU A 290 7.80 -42.75 -26.57
CA LEU A 290 7.91 -41.29 -26.51
C LEU A 290 8.65 -40.87 -25.22
N ASP A 291 9.96 -40.67 -25.31
CA ASP A 291 10.78 -40.15 -24.20
C ASP A 291 10.68 -38.63 -24.03
N THR A 292 9.73 -37.98 -24.70
CA THR A 292 9.73 -36.51 -24.83
C THR A 292 8.54 -35.79 -24.17
N VAL A 293 7.68 -36.45 -23.38
CA VAL A 293 6.50 -35.82 -22.79
C VAL A 293 6.70 -35.33 -21.34
N ALA A 294 7.83 -35.65 -20.72
CA ALA A 294 8.11 -35.23 -19.32
C ALA A 294 8.49 -33.74 -19.14
N SER A 295 8.71 -32.99 -20.22
CA SER A 295 9.21 -31.60 -20.15
C SER A 295 8.13 -30.49 -20.19
N VAL A 296 6.84 -30.83 -20.35
CA VAL A 296 5.80 -29.81 -20.56
C VAL A 296 4.92 -29.53 -19.35
N VAL A 297 5.01 -30.29 -18.24
CA VAL A 297 4.06 -30.20 -17.11
C VAL A 297 4.65 -29.51 -15.85
N SER A 298 5.81 -28.87 -15.91
CA SER A 298 6.39 -28.14 -14.75
C SER A 298 6.59 -26.65 -15.01
N ARG A 299 5.52 -25.91 -15.29
CA ARG A 299 5.52 -24.44 -15.16
C ARG A 299 4.75 -24.01 -13.91
N SER A 300 5.13 -24.50 -12.75
CA SER A 300 4.89 -23.80 -11.49
C SER A 300 6.02 -22.78 -11.33
N ALA A 301 5.69 -21.50 -11.16
CA ALA A 301 6.68 -20.47 -10.87
C ALA A 301 7.54 -20.92 -9.68
N ARG A 302 8.79 -21.28 -9.96
CA ARG A 302 9.70 -21.84 -8.96
C ARG A 302 10.30 -20.67 -8.19
N THR A 303 9.98 -20.55 -6.91
CA THR A 303 10.65 -19.57 -6.03
C THR A 303 11.97 -20.17 -5.55
N VAL A 304 13.06 -19.42 -5.77
CA VAL A 304 14.40 -19.72 -5.25
C VAL A 304 14.69 -18.73 -4.14
N ILE A 305 15.05 -19.21 -2.95
CA ILE A 305 15.42 -18.36 -1.81
C ILE A 305 16.94 -18.22 -1.79
N VAL A 306 17.42 -16.98 -1.65
CA VAL A 306 18.82 -16.61 -1.52
C VAL A 306 19.05 -16.05 -0.13
N ASN A 307 19.88 -16.71 0.69
CA ASN A 307 20.20 -16.25 2.04
C ASN A 307 21.49 -15.41 2.05
N PRO A 308 21.74 -14.63 3.12
CA PRO A 308 23.02 -13.95 3.29
C PRO A 308 24.21 -14.95 3.21
N GLY A 309 25.15 -14.64 2.31
CA GLY A 309 26.28 -15.54 2.00
C GLY A 309 26.11 -16.37 0.72
N ASP A 310 24.87 -16.50 0.22
CA ASP A 310 24.62 -17.07 -1.12
C ASP A 310 24.80 -15.99 -2.20
N SER A 311 24.95 -16.41 -3.46
CA SER A 311 25.05 -15.47 -4.60
C SER A 311 23.72 -15.31 -5.31
N ILE A 312 23.21 -14.06 -5.38
CA ILE A 312 22.03 -13.69 -6.17
C ILE A 312 22.33 -13.92 -7.65
N ALA A 313 23.51 -13.53 -8.12
CA ALA A 313 23.91 -13.69 -9.51
C ALA A 313 23.93 -15.16 -9.94
N ALA A 314 24.43 -16.06 -9.09
CA ALA A 314 24.41 -17.50 -9.34
C ALA A 314 22.99 -18.05 -9.37
N ALA A 315 22.11 -17.59 -8.46
CA ALA A 315 20.71 -17.98 -8.43
C ALA A 315 19.97 -17.52 -9.70
N VAL A 316 20.17 -16.28 -10.16
CA VAL A 316 19.61 -15.73 -11.40
C VAL A 316 20.14 -16.53 -12.61
N ALA A 317 21.44 -16.82 -12.68
CA ALA A 317 22.04 -17.57 -13.78
C ALA A 317 21.44 -18.99 -13.91
N ALA A 318 21.21 -19.66 -12.78
CA ALA A 318 20.66 -21.02 -12.72
C ALA A 318 19.13 -21.09 -12.88
N ALA A 319 18.43 -19.97 -12.71
CA ALA A 319 16.97 -19.95 -12.71
C ALA A 319 16.38 -20.18 -14.10
N ALA A 320 15.27 -20.93 -14.16
CA ALA A 320 14.49 -21.10 -15.36
C ALA A 320 13.60 -19.87 -15.61
N PRO A 321 13.23 -19.56 -16.85
CA PRO A 321 12.28 -18.49 -17.16
C PRO A 321 10.98 -18.61 -16.34
N GLY A 322 10.46 -17.50 -15.83
CA GLY A 322 9.29 -17.45 -14.96
C GLY A 322 9.60 -17.66 -13.47
N ALA A 323 10.87 -17.86 -13.08
CA ALA A 323 11.23 -18.02 -11.68
C ALA A 323 11.25 -16.67 -10.91
N THR A 324 10.96 -16.76 -9.62
CA THR A 324 11.13 -15.66 -8.67
C THR A 324 12.32 -15.96 -7.75
N ILE A 325 13.30 -15.09 -7.73
CA ILE A 325 14.46 -15.13 -6.82
C ILE A 325 14.12 -14.24 -5.63
N LEU A 326 13.83 -14.87 -4.49
CA LEU A 326 13.49 -14.19 -3.25
C LEU A 326 14.73 -14.05 -2.39
N VAL A 327 15.18 -12.81 -2.20
CA VAL A 327 16.43 -12.49 -1.52
C VAL A 327 16.15 -12.09 -0.07
N GLU A 328 16.75 -12.78 0.88
CA GLU A 328 16.63 -12.47 2.30
C GLU A 328 17.39 -11.16 2.66
N PRO A 329 16.99 -10.47 3.75
CA PRO A 329 17.71 -9.30 4.25
C PRO A 329 19.20 -9.60 4.48
N GLY A 330 20.08 -8.72 3.96
CA GLY A 330 21.51 -8.88 4.10
C GLY A 330 22.31 -8.06 3.10
N GLU A 331 23.65 -8.09 3.23
CA GLU A 331 24.58 -7.43 2.30
C GLU A 331 25.15 -8.44 1.31
N TYR A 332 25.05 -8.11 0.02
CA TYR A 332 25.50 -8.94 -1.10
C TYR A 332 26.52 -8.15 -1.92
N ARG A 333 27.75 -8.69 -2.03
CA ARG A 333 28.89 -8.03 -2.69
C ARG A 333 29.16 -8.66 -4.05
N GLU A 334 28.33 -8.33 -5.02
CA GLU A 334 28.40 -8.90 -6.36
C GLU A 334 27.79 -7.97 -7.42
N ARG A 335 28.02 -8.30 -8.70
CA ARG A 335 27.32 -7.68 -9.82
C ARG A 335 26.14 -8.55 -10.19
N LEU A 336 25.01 -7.93 -10.44
CA LEU A 336 23.81 -8.62 -10.83
C LEU A 336 23.49 -8.35 -12.31
N THR A 337 23.46 -9.41 -13.10
CA THR A 337 22.97 -9.34 -14.49
C THR A 337 21.58 -9.96 -14.53
N LEU A 338 20.58 -9.17 -14.93
CA LEU A 338 19.21 -9.65 -15.07
C LEU A 338 19.08 -10.54 -16.33
N LYS A 339 18.07 -11.40 -16.33
CA LYS A 339 17.82 -12.40 -17.35
C LYS A 339 16.34 -12.40 -17.73
N ASP A 340 16.00 -12.91 -18.91
CA ASP A 340 14.62 -12.99 -19.41
C ASP A 340 13.69 -13.72 -18.44
N ASP A 341 12.49 -13.16 -18.28
CA ASP A 341 11.39 -13.71 -17.49
C ASP A 341 11.75 -14.02 -16.01
N ILE A 342 12.69 -13.29 -15.42
CA ILE A 342 13.11 -13.45 -14.02
C ILE A 342 12.67 -12.27 -13.16
N ARG A 343 12.12 -12.58 -11.99
CA ARG A 343 11.83 -11.61 -10.94
C ARG A 343 12.81 -11.76 -9.79
N VAL A 344 13.57 -10.71 -9.48
CA VAL A 344 14.48 -10.66 -8.33
C VAL A 344 13.88 -9.73 -7.29
N VAL A 345 13.52 -10.28 -6.14
CA VAL A 345 12.69 -9.58 -5.13
C VAL A 345 13.37 -9.66 -3.77
N SER A 346 13.63 -8.52 -3.14
CA SER A 346 13.98 -8.48 -1.71
C SER A 346 12.78 -8.88 -0.87
N ARG A 347 12.93 -9.84 0.05
CA ARG A 347 11.83 -10.30 0.92
C ARG A 347 11.27 -9.17 1.79
N VAL A 348 12.14 -8.29 2.25
CA VAL A 348 11.80 -7.07 2.99
C VAL A 348 12.29 -5.89 2.17
N ALA A 349 11.42 -4.92 1.94
CA ALA A 349 11.73 -3.75 1.12
C ALA A 349 13.04 -3.09 1.56
N ARG A 350 13.97 -2.91 0.60
CA ARG A 350 15.29 -2.26 0.76
C ARG A 350 16.22 -2.87 1.81
N ALA A 351 15.92 -4.08 2.30
CA ALA A 351 16.75 -4.80 3.27
C ALA A 351 17.78 -5.73 2.62
N ALA A 352 17.62 -6.08 1.34
CA ALA A 352 18.69 -6.67 0.54
C ALA A 352 19.57 -5.56 -0.03
N ILE A 353 20.80 -5.44 0.48
CA ILE A 353 21.75 -4.39 0.13
C ILE A 353 22.73 -4.95 -0.88
N LEU A 354 22.76 -4.39 -2.08
CA LEU A 354 23.70 -4.76 -3.13
C LEU A 354 24.87 -3.77 -3.15
N ARG A 355 26.09 -4.29 -3.07
CA ARG A 355 27.33 -3.54 -3.23
C ARG A 355 28.21 -4.18 -4.30
N LEU A 356 28.99 -3.39 -4.98
CA LEU A 356 30.01 -3.93 -5.87
C LEU A 356 31.15 -4.60 -5.06
N PRO A 357 31.82 -5.61 -5.63
CA PRO A 357 33.04 -6.16 -5.04
C PRO A 357 34.12 -5.08 -4.87
N GLY A 358 34.99 -5.20 -3.87
CA GLY A 358 36.06 -4.24 -3.63
C GLY A 358 37.09 -4.07 -4.77
N SER A 359 37.07 -4.96 -5.77
CA SER A 359 37.85 -4.84 -7.02
C SER A 359 37.12 -4.02 -8.11
N ALA A 360 35.91 -3.52 -7.86
CA ALA A 360 35.17 -2.71 -8.82
C ALA A 360 35.79 -1.32 -8.98
N THR A 361 35.58 -0.74 -10.16
CA THR A 361 35.99 0.61 -10.51
C THR A 361 34.79 1.53 -10.65
N ASP A 362 35.03 2.84 -10.74
CA ASP A 362 33.98 3.83 -10.99
C ASP A 362 33.29 3.67 -12.36
N GLU A 363 33.76 2.74 -13.21
CA GLU A 363 33.13 2.44 -14.50
C GLU A 363 32.09 1.31 -14.40
N ASP A 364 32.05 0.59 -13.30
CA ASP A 364 31.24 -0.60 -13.13
C ASP A 364 29.79 -0.28 -12.74
N ALA A 365 28.84 -1.07 -13.26
CA ALA A 365 27.45 -1.06 -12.84
C ALA A 365 27.13 -2.19 -11.86
N ALA A 366 26.35 -1.89 -10.81
CA ALA A 366 25.93 -2.92 -9.86
C ALA A 366 24.87 -3.85 -10.45
N VAL A 367 23.93 -3.30 -11.21
CA VAL A 367 22.88 -4.06 -11.90
C VAL A 367 22.92 -3.77 -13.40
N MET A 368 22.94 -4.83 -14.18
CA MET A 368 22.90 -4.76 -15.65
C MET A 368 21.67 -5.47 -16.20
N ALA A 369 20.99 -4.81 -17.11
CA ALA A 369 19.86 -5.36 -17.87
C ALA A 369 20.00 -4.92 -19.34
N ALA A 370 20.55 -5.78 -20.17
CA ALA A 370 20.76 -5.50 -21.59
C ALA A 370 19.96 -6.49 -22.43
N ASP A 371 19.05 -5.98 -23.24
CA ASP A 371 18.21 -6.76 -24.17
C ASP A 371 17.44 -7.92 -23.51
N VAL A 372 16.99 -7.70 -22.26
CA VAL A 372 16.23 -8.70 -21.48
C VAL A 372 14.73 -8.44 -21.59
N LYS A 373 13.94 -9.52 -21.54
CA LYS A 373 12.47 -9.47 -21.62
C LYS A 373 11.84 -9.82 -20.28
N ASN A 374 10.86 -9.00 -19.84
CA ASN A 374 10.09 -9.21 -18.61
C ASN A 374 10.95 -9.41 -17.36
N ALA A 375 12.06 -8.70 -17.25
CA ALA A 375 12.91 -8.75 -16.07
C ALA A 375 12.42 -7.73 -15.02
N GLU A 376 12.39 -8.15 -13.75
CA GLU A 376 11.99 -7.29 -12.64
C GLU A 376 13.04 -7.32 -11.52
N LEU A 377 13.37 -6.12 -10.99
CA LEU A 377 14.16 -5.94 -9.78
C LEU A 377 13.33 -5.15 -8.77
N ILE A 378 13.07 -5.72 -7.60
CA ILE A 378 12.09 -5.18 -6.66
C ILE A 378 12.66 -5.10 -5.24
N GLY A 379 12.58 -3.94 -4.60
CA GLY A 379 12.83 -3.76 -3.17
C GLY A 379 14.30 -3.80 -2.77
N PHE A 380 15.24 -3.45 -3.63
CA PHE A 380 16.68 -3.47 -3.36
C PHE A 380 17.21 -2.11 -2.96
N ARG A 381 18.22 -2.11 -2.08
CA ARG A 381 19.10 -0.96 -1.82
C ARG A 381 20.45 -1.20 -2.50
N ILE A 382 20.88 -0.27 -3.36
CA ILE A 382 22.14 -0.32 -4.09
C ILE A 382 23.02 0.80 -3.56
N VAL A 383 24.18 0.46 -2.98
CA VAL A 383 25.00 1.42 -2.23
C VAL A 383 26.45 1.40 -2.67
N GLY A 384 26.97 2.60 -2.95
CA GLY A 384 28.40 2.84 -3.11
C GLY A 384 28.99 3.68 -1.97
N ASP A 385 30.24 3.43 -1.63
CA ASP A 385 31.03 4.25 -0.71
C ASP A 385 32.52 4.22 -1.09
N ALA A 386 33.38 4.85 -0.28
CA ALA A 386 34.82 4.91 -0.56
C ALA A 386 35.51 3.52 -0.57
N ALA A 387 34.97 2.55 0.17
CA ALA A 387 35.52 1.19 0.24
C ALA A 387 34.99 0.28 -0.89
N THR A 388 33.79 0.57 -1.37
CA THR A 388 33.12 -0.14 -2.47
C THR A 388 32.56 0.89 -3.46
N PRO A 389 33.40 1.45 -4.34
CA PRO A 389 32.99 2.45 -5.31
C PRO A 389 31.88 1.95 -6.22
N LEU A 390 30.91 2.80 -6.50
CA LEU A 390 29.78 2.52 -7.38
C LEU A 390 29.80 3.53 -8.53
N GLY A 391 30.15 3.10 -9.72
CA GLY A 391 30.10 3.95 -10.89
C GLY A 391 28.68 4.21 -11.34
N THR A 392 27.96 3.13 -11.65
CA THR A 392 26.55 3.16 -12.06
C THR A 392 25.73 2.21 -11.17
N GLY A 393 24.60 2.68 -10.64
CA GLY A 393 23.70 1.84 -9.85
C GLY A 393 23.01 0.79 -10.72
N VAL A 394 22.18 1.22 -11.65
CA VAL A 394 21.47 0.37 -12.61
C VAL A 394 21.72 0.85 -14.03
N LEU A 395 22.14 -0.06 -14.89
CA LEU A 395 22.27 0.15 -16.32
C LEU A 395 21.25 -0.74 -17.05
N ALA A 396 20.22 -0.14 -17.66
CA ALA A 396 19.23 -0.86 -18.43
C ALA A 396 19.21 -0.34 -19.89
N ARG A 397 19.33 -1.27 -20.85
CA ARG A 397 19.35 -0.94 -22.28
C ARG A 397 18.58 -1.97 -23.06
N ALA A 398 17.65 -1.50 -23.89
CA ALA A 398 16.74 -2.33 -24.68
C ALA A 398 15.89 -3.30 -23.81
N GLY A 399 14.98 -4.02 -24.45
CA GLY A 399 14.18 -5.03 -23.75
C GLY A 399 13.04 -4.46 -22.89
N SER A 400 12.57 -5.28 -21.94
CA SER A 400 11.48 -4.94 -21.03
C SER A 400 11.95 -5.18 -19.59
N VAL A 401 12.13 -4.08 -18.85
CA VAL A 401 12.72 -4.08 -17.49
C VAL A 401 11.89 -3.22 -16.56
N ARG A 402 11.54 -3.76 -15.41
CA ARG A 402 10.84 -3.02 -14.35
C ARG A 402 11.70 -2.94 -13.11
N LEU A 403 12.02 -1.73 -12.71
CA LEU A 403 12.75 -1.39 -11.49
C LEU A 403 11.74 -0.79 -10.52
N ILE A 404 11.47 -1.48 -9.41
CA ILE A 404 10.37 -1.12 -8.52
C ILE A 404 10.88 -1.04 -7.07
N ASP A 405 10.57 0.04 -6.37
CA ASP A 405 10.93 0.24 -4.96
C ASP A 405 12.42 0.03 -4.70
N ILE A 406 13.28 0.53 -5.59
CA ILE A 406 14.73 0.49 -5.38
C ILE A 406 15.25 1.79 -4.77
N GLU A 407 16.30 1.70 -3.98
CA GLU A 407 17.03 2.83 -3.43
C GLU A 407 18.46 2.80 -3.97
N VAL A 408 18.96 3.94 -4.49
CA VAL A 408 20.34 4.03 -5.01
C VAL A 408 21.07 5.21 -4.40
N ILE A 409 22.23 4.93 -3.79
CA ILE A 409 23.05 5.89 -3.04
C ILE A 409 24.52 5.73 -3.44
N GLY A 410 25.23 6.87 -3.56
CA GLY A 410 26.69 6.90 -3.71
C GLY A 410 27.20 6.56 -5.11
N ALA A 411 26.37 6.61 -6.14
CA ALA A 411 26.80 6.43 -7.53
C ALA A 411 27.61 7.63 -8.01
N ALA A 412 28.87 7.38 -8.40
CA ALA A 412 29.80 8.43 -8.81
C ALA A 412 29.50 8.98 -10.21
N ARG A 413 28.93 8.16 -11.11
CA ARG A 413 28.59 8.57 -12.50
C ARG A 413 27.09 8.74 -12.68
N THR A 414 26.32 7.69 -12.45
CA THR A 414 24.88 7.71 -12.68
C THR A 414 24.19 6.66 -11.80
N ALA A 415 23.20 7.08 -11.02
CA ALA A 415 22.45 6.11 -10.22
C ALA A 415 21.60 5.20 -11.13
N ILE A 416 20.84 5.77 -12.06
CA ILE A 416 19.98 5.03 -13.01
C ILE A 416 20.27 5.50 -14.44
N ASP A 417 20.79 4.61 -15.29
CA ASP A 417 21.11 4.85 -16.70
C ASP A 417 20.18 4.01 -17.60
N LEU A 418 19.27 4.67 -18.32
CA LEU A 418 18.24 4.04 -19.14
C LEU A 418 18.46 4.35 -20.62
N GLY A 419 18.76 3.31 -21.38
CA GLY A 419 19.05 3.38 -22.82
C GLY A 419 17.82 3.41 -23.70
N ALA A 420 18.10 3.33 -25.01
CA ALA A 420 17.08 3.31 -26.05
C ALA A 420 16.35 1.95 -26.13
N GLY A 421 15.10 2.00 -26.55
CA GLY A 421 14.28 0.84 -26.90
C GLY A 421 13.68 0.12 -25.71
N GLY A 422 12.59 -0.60 -25.98
CA GLY A 422 11.94 -1.46 -25.02
C GLY A 422 10.95 -0.74 -24.07
N ASP A 423 10.35 -1.56 -23.22
CA ASP A 423 9.42 -1.14 -22.16
C ASP A 423 10.18 -1.10 -20.81
N ILE A 424 10.90 -0.01 -20.57
CA ILE A 424 11.69 0.20 -19.35
C ILE A 424 10.90 1.10 -18.39
N ALA A 425 10.74 0.66 -17.13
CA ALA A 425 10.04 1.42 -16.10
C ALA A 425 10.85 1.52 -14.80
N LEU A 426 10.92 2.73 -14.23
CA LEU A 426 11.41 3.00 -12.87
C LEU A 426 10.23 3.51 -12.04
N LEU A 427 9.86 2.77 -11.00
CA LEU A 427 8.63 3.00 -10.25
C LEU A 427 8.89 3.02 -8.74
N ALA A 428 8.24 3.95 -8.02
CA ALA A 428 8.18 4.02 -6.57
C ALA A 428 9.57 3.92 -5.88
N SER A 429 10.60 4.51 -6.49
CA SER A 429 12.00 4.36 -6.11
C SER A 429 12.56 5.65 -5.51
N ASP A 430 13.62 5.53 -4.71
CA ASP A 430 14.28 6.64 -4.03
C ASP A 430 15.75 6.74 -4.50
N ILE A 431 16.06 7.81 -5.20
CA ILE A 431 17.36 8.02 -5.83
C ILE A 431 17.98 9.28 -5.23
N HIS A 432 18.96 9.09 -4.33
CA HIS A 432 19.48 10.21 -3.56
C HIS A 432 20.95 10.06 -3.18
N ASP A 433 21.55 11.19 -2.79
CA ASP A 433 22.94 11.26 -2.32
C ASP A 433 23.93 10.63 -3.32
N ASN A 434 23.71 10.83 -4.63
CA ASN A 434 24.60 10.37 -5.66
C ASN A 434 25.48 11.52 -6.16
N PRO A 435 26.82 11.45 -6.03
CA PRO A 435 27.72 12.47 -6.60
C PRO A 435 27.53 12.67 -8.11
N GLY A 436 27.21 11.60 -8.81
CA GLY A 436 26.84 11.62 -10.22
C GLY A 436 25.37 11.92 -10.47
N ALA A 437 24.93 11.78 -11.72
CA ALA A 437 23.52 11.97 -12.07
C ALA A 437 22.61 10.97 -11.38
N GLY A 438 21.48 11.41 -10.84
CA GLY A 438 20.44 10.52 -10.30
C GLY A 438 19.77 9.70 -11.40
N LEU A 439 19.53 10.30 -12.57
CA LEU A 439 18.91 9.65 -13.71
C LEU A 439 19.54 10.13 -15.01
N ALA A 440 19.88 9.22 -15.90
CA ALA A 440 20.26 9.49 -17.28
C ALA A 440 19.33 8.74 -18.24
N LEU A 441 18.72 9.49 -19.16
CA LEU A 441 17.84 9.00 -20.21
C LEU A 441 18.54 9.19 -21.53
N ARG A 442 18.98 8.11 -22.15
CA ARG A 442 19.78 8.12 -23.37
C ARG A 442 18.92 8.36 -24.61
N ALA A 443 19.55 8.77 -25.68
CA ALA A 443 18.87 9.01 -26.97
C ALA A 443 17.99 7.82 -27.37
N GLY A 444 16.73 8.09 -27.72
CA GLY A 444 15.72 7.07 -28.05
C GLY A 444 15.09 6.35 -26.84
N SER A 445 15.41 6.74 -25.61
CA SER A 445 14.73 6.21 -24.43
C SER A 445 13.29 6.71 -24.35
N GLY A 446 12.31 5.78 -24.25
CA GLY A 446 10.90 6.02 -23.97
C GLY A 446 10.49 5.56 -22.57
N ALA A 447 11.44 5.51 -21.65
CA ALA A 447 11.22 4.94 -20.31
C ALA A 447 10.11 5.64 -19.53
N ARG A 448 9.35 4.85 -18.77
CA ARG A 448 8.35 5.34 -17.82
C ARG A 448 8.99 5.54 -16.44
N ILE A 449 8.99 6.76 -15.96
CA ILE A 449 9.55 7.15 -14.68
C ILE A 449 8.42 7.71 -13.83
N ALA A 450 7.93 6.94 -12.85
CA ALA A 450 6.73 7.33 -12.12
C ALA A 450 6.82 7.05 -10.60
N HIS A 451 6.29 8.00 -9.81
CA HIS A 451 6.23 7.92 -8.35
C HIS A 451 7.60 7.77 -7.67
N ASN A 452 8.66 8.35 -8.24
CA ASN A 452 9.99 8.30 -7.66
C ASN A 452 10.33 9.60 -6.94
N THR A 453 11.24 9.50 -5.97
CA THR A 453 11.84 10.64 -5.29
C THR A 453 13.29 10.79 -5.75
N PHE A 454 13.66 12.00 -6.16
CA PHE A 454 15.04 12.37 -6.51
C PHE A 454 15.49 13.50 -5.60
N SER A 455 16.59 13.30 -4.86
CA SER A 455 17.13 14.32 -3.96
C SER A 455 18.65 14.25 -3.86
N ARG A 456 19.32 15.39 -3.76
CA ARG A 456 20.78 15.50 -3.56
C ARG A 456 21.61 14.66 -4.55
N ASN A 457 21.21 14.66 -5.81
CA ASN A 457 21.96 14.04 -6.91
C ASN A 457 22.69 15.10 -7.74
N GLY A 458 23.81 14.72 -8.32
CA GLY A 458 24.69 15.64 -9.04
C GLY A 458 25.53 16.49 -8.07
N SER A 459 26.75 16.80 -8.44
CA SER A 459 27.62 17.68 -7.65
C SER A 459 28.06 18.88 -8.45
N SER A 460 28.09 20.05 -7.82
CA SER A 460 28.67 21.27 -8.40
C SER A 460 30.18 21.14 -8.65
N GLU A 461 30.88 20.31 -7.85
CA GLU A 461 32.31 20.07 -7.98
C GLU A 461 32.67 19.24 -9.23
N GLN A 462 31.76 18.35 -9.64
CA GLN A 462 31.95 17.50 -10.83
C GLN A 462 31.18 18.00 -12.06
N ALA A 463 30.50 19.13 -11.97
CA ALA A 463 29.60 19.66 -13.00
C ALA A 463 28.54 18.63 -13.48
N ALA A 464 28.18 17.69 -12.62
CA ALA A 464 27.23 16.64 -12.94
C ALA A 464 25.79 17.14 -12.77
N ALA A 465 25.00 17.06 -13.84
CA ALA A 465 23.57 17.36 -13.75
C ALA A 465 22.84 16.24 -12.98
N ALA A 466 21.94 16.62 -12.07
CA ALA A 466 21.17 15.66 -11.30
C ALA A 466 20.28 14.76 -12.17
N ILE A 467 19.74 15.31 -13.26
CA ILE A 467 18.96 14.59 -14.27
C ILE A 467 19.52 14.92 -15.66
N VAL A 468 19.85 13.89 -16.42
CA VAL A 468 20.36 14.01 -17.80
C VAL A 468 19.33 13.43 -18.76
N ILE A 469 18.85 14.25 -19.70
CA ILE A 469 18.00 13.82 -20.81
C ILE A 469 18.76 14.09 -22.11
N GLU A 470 19.10 13.03 -22.85
CA GLU A 470 19.77 13.18 -24.14
C GLU A 470 18.81 13.61 -25.25
N PRO A 471 19.30 14.29 -26.30
CA PRO A 471 18.47 14.64 -27.45
C PRO A 471 17.84 13.38 -28.08
N GLY A 472 16.51 13.43 -28.32
CA GLY A 472 15.76 12.31 -28.87
C GLY A 472 15.22 11.31 -27.85
N ALA A 473 15.50 11.47 -26.57
CA ALA A 473 14.77 10.75 -25.51
C ALA A 473 13.37 11.35 -25.34
N ARG A 474 12.38 10.47 -25.12
CA ARG A 474 10.96 10.85 -24.90
C ARG A 474 10.37 10.10 -23.72
N PRO A 475 10.88 10.32 -22.50
CA PRO A 475 10.38 9.62 -21.32
C PRO A 475 8.99 10.11 -20.92
N ALA A 476 8.23 9.24 -20.25
CA ALA A 476 7.04 9.61 -19.49
C ALA A 476 7.44 9.86 -18.02
N LEU A 477 7.45 11.12 -17.59
CA LEU A 477 7.80 11.55 -16.23
C LEU A 477 6.51 11.92 -15.49
N LEU A 478 6.03 11.05 -14.57
CA LEU A 478 4.71 11.17 -13.95
C LEU A 478 4.79 11.04 -12.42
N ALA A 479 4.20 11.98 -11.71
CA ALA A 479 4.07 11.94 -10.25
C ALA A 479 5.40 11.70 -9.50
N ASN A 480 6.52 12.21 -10.04
CA ASN A 480 7.81 12.16 -9.35
C ASN A 480 7.99 13.40 -8.49
N THR A 481 8.80 13.28 -7.43
CA THR A 481 9.22 14.39 -6.57
C THR A 481 10.69 14.69 -6.81
N PHE A 482 11.01 15.95 -7.17
CA PHE A 482 12.37 16.41 -7.46
C PHE A 482 12.79 17.47 -6.44
N HIS A 483 13.53 17.07 -5.41
CA HIS A 483 14.05 17.97 -4.39
C HIS A 483 15.31 18.69 -4.86
N GLY A 484 15.37 20.00 -4.63
CA GLY A 484 16.51 20.83 -5.00
C GLY A 484 16.69 21.04 -6.50
N LEU A 485 15.69 20.71 -7.32
CA LEU A 485 15.73 20.86 -8.78
C LEU A 485 14.67 21.85 -9.26
N ASP A 486 15.07 22.70 -10.22
CA ASP A 486 14.17 23.55 -10.98
C ASP A 486 13.79 22.82 -12.29
N PRO A 487 12.54 22.87 -12.78
CA PRO A 487 12.16 22.37 -14.11
C PRO A 487 13.04 22.88 -15.25
N GLN A 488 13.67 24.04 -15.09
CA GLN A 488 14.63 24.59 -16.07
C GLN A 488 15.96 23.83 -16.13
N ALA A 489 16.31 23.07 -15.08
CA ALA A 489 17.51 22.24 -15.06
C ALA A 489 17.44 21.00 -15.95
N PHE A 490 16.24 20.64 -16.41
CA PHE A 490 16.03 19.53 -17.34
C PHE A 490 16.36 19.96 -18.77
N THR A 491 17.47 19.48 -19.27
CA THR A 491 17.95 19.80 -20.62
C THR A 491 17.16 19.04 -21.69
N ASN A 492 17.21 19.55 -22.95
CA ASN A 492 16.63 18.91 -24.14
C ASN A 492 15.11 18.69 -24.09
N LEU A 493 14.38 19.45 -23.27
CA LEU A 493 12.93 19.55 -23.30
C LEU A 493 12.53 20.88 -23.96
N ASP A 494 11.53 20.82 -24.84
CA ASP A 494 10.89 22.04 -25.35
C ASP A 494 9.97 22.66 -24.28
N ASP A 495 9.45 23.86 -24.52
CA ASP A 495 8.63 24.58 -23.55
C ASP A 495 7.32 23.87 -23.23
N GLY A 496 6.75 23.14 -24.18
CA GLY A 496 5.55 22.34 -23.98
C GLY A 496 5.82 21.13 -23.06
N ALA A 497 6.88 20.37 -23.36
CA ALA A 497 7.31 19.23 -22.54
C ALA A 497 7.73 19.68 -21.13
N ARG A 498 8.32 20.86 -20.98
CA ARG A 498 8.70 21.42 -19.68
C ARG A 498 7.48 21.88 -18.87
N THR A 499 6.48 22.43 -19.53
CA THR A 499 5.20 22.78 -18.90
C THR A 499 4.50 21.52 -18.41
N GLN A 500 4.47 20.47 -19.21
CA GLN A 500 3.90 19.18 -18.83
C GLN A 500 4.68 18.54 -17.69
N LEU A 501 6.01 18.54 -17.73
CA LEU A 501 6.87 18.07 -16.64
C LEU A 501 6.49 18.72 -15.30
N LYS A 502 6.29 20.05 -15.30
CA LYS A 502 5.91 20.81 -14.11
C LYS A 502 4.49 20.50 -13.64
N ALA A 503 3.57 20.21 -14.54
CA ALA A 503 2.19 19.84 -14.21
C ALA A 503 2.09 18.41 -13.62
N ASP A 504 2.87 17.48 -14.16
CA ASP A 504 2.79 16.06 -13.83
C ASP A 504 3.69 15.63 -12.67
N ASN A 505 4.54 16.53 -12.13
CA ASN A 505 5.52 16.18 -11.09
C ASN A 505 5.61 17.27 -10.01
N LEU A 506 6.17 16.92 -8.85
CA LEU A 506 6.34 17.82 -7.71
C LEU A 506 7.77 18.39 -7.66
N PHE A 507 7.88 19.72 -7.45
CA PHE A 507 9.13 20.47 -7.25
C PHE A 507 9.02 21.29 -5.96
N PRO A 508 9.18 20.68 -4.77
CA PRO A 508 8.83 21.31 -3.48
C PRO A 508 9.64 22.57 -3.18
N ASP A 509 10.87 22.65 -3.69
CA ASP A 509 11.82 23.73 -3.36
C ASP A 509 11.77 24.91 -4.33
N VAL A 510 10.93 24.82 -5.38
CA VAL A 510 10.73 25.90 -6.35
C VAL A 510 9.64 26.84 -5.85
N ARG A 511 9.99 28.09 -5.56
CA ARG A 511 9.01 29.11 -5.18
C ARG A 511 8.01 29.31 -6.32
N PRO A 512 6.69 29.35 -6.03
CA PRO A 512 5.72 29.70 -7.06
C PRO A 512 6.02 31.10 -7.61
N GLU A 513 6.04 31.22 -8.91
CA GLU A 513 6.21 32.52 -9.60
C GLU A 513 5.14 33.48 -9.09
N ALA A 514 5.54 34.63 -8.56
CA ALA A 514 4.59 35.63 -8.08
C ALA A 514 3.63 36.00 -9.23
N ALA A 515 2.33 35.84 -8.98
CA ALA A 515 1.32 36.23 -9.96
C ALA A 515 1.59 37.65 -10.45
N PRO A 516 1.56 37.94 -11.77
CA PRO A 516 1.83 39.27 -12.29
C PRO A 516 0.90 40.28 -11.63
N ALA A 517 1.49 41.29 -10.97
CA ALA A 517 0.75 42.31 -10.26
C ALA A 517 -0.33 42.88 -11.20
N ALA A 518 -1.58 42.77 -10.80
CA ALA A 518 -2.69 43.31 -11.56
C ALA A 518 -2.42 44.79 -11.84
N ARG A 519 -2.21 45.13 -13.09
CA ARG A 519 -2.01 46.54 -13.54
C ARG A 519 -3.22 47.32 -13.06
N GLY A 520 -2.99 48.19 -12.10
CA GLY A 520 -3.98 49.08 -11.54
C GLY A 520 -4.63 49.87 -12.67
N ARG A 521 -5.96 49.71 -12.82
CA ARG A 521 -6.77 50.61 -13.66
C ARG A 521 -6.69 51.98 -13.04
N GLY A 522 -5.95 52.87 -13.71
CA GLY A 522 -5.91 54.28 -13.37
C GLY A 522 -7.33 54.85 -13.34
N ARG A 523 -7.75 55.33 -12.19
CA ARG A 523 -8.92 56.20 -12.08
C ARG A 523 -8.58 57.51 -12.74
N GLY A 524 -9.06 57.74 -13.97
CA GLY A 524 -9.13 59.07 -14.54
C GLY A 524 -10.10 59.92 -13.72
N ARG A 525 -9.56 61.00 -13.18
CA ARG A 525 -10.37 62.11 -12.70
C ARG A 525 -10.89 62.88 -13.94
N GLN A 526 -12.19 63.02 -14.05
CA GLN A 526 -12.91 64.23 -14.43
C GLN A 526 -14.17 64.34 -13.60
#